data_80c9ab0c8c2c4fe633916b345d0171cc
#
_entry.id   80c9ab0c8c2c4fe633916b345d0171cc
#
_cell.length_a   1.000
_cell.length_b   1.000
_cell.length_c   1.000
_cell.angle_alpha   90.00
_cell.angle_beta   90.00
_cell.angle_gamma   90.00
#
_symmetry.space_group_name_H-M   'P 1'
#
loop_
_entity.id
_entity.type
_entity.pdbx_description
1 polymer ?
#
loop_
_entity_poly.entity_id
_entity_poly.type
_entity_poly.pdbx_seq_one_letter_code
_entity_poly.pdbx_strand_id
1 'polypeptide(L)'
;MTIQEGYMPFMEYRTYYRIVGEQKDARKAPLLCLHGGPGSTHNYMEILDRIADTGRQVISYDQIGCGESFAEGRGDLWKAQTWINELKQIRSYLHLDQVHILGQSWGGMLAIQYMIE
;
A
#
# COMPACT_ATOMS: atom_id res chain seq x y z
N MET A 1 12.43 -15.56 -4.71
CA MET A 1 11.29 -14.70 -4.31
C MET A 1 10.95 -13.74 -5.44
N THR A 2 9.71 -13.75 -5.88
CA THR A 2 9.27 -12.93 -7.02
C THR A 2 8.92 -11.52 -6.55
N ILE A 3 9.32 -10.51 -7.30
CA ILE A 3 8.98 -9.12 -7.01
C ILE A 3 8.32 -8.52 -8.24
N GLN A 4 7.12 -8.00 -8.07
CA GLN A 4 6.39 -7.28 -9.12
C GLN A 4 6.26 -5.83 -8.69
N GLU A 5 6.50 -4.93 -9.64
CA GLU A 5 6.35 -3.50 -9.41
C GLU A 5 5.44 -2.93 -10.48
N GLY A 6 4.71 -1.89 -10.15
CA GLY A 6 3.82 -1.26 -11.10
C GLY A 6 3.31 0.07 -10.61
N TYR A 7 2.48 0.68 -11.43
CA TYR A 7 1.83 1.94 -11.12
C TYR A 7 0.34 1.82 -11.35
N MET A 8 -0.43 2.21 -10.35
CA MET A 8 -1.88 2.26 -10.46
C MET A 8 -2.32 3.69 -10.78
N PRO A 9 -3.12 3.90 -11.83
CA PRO A 9 -3.68 5.23 -12.05
C PRO A 9 -4.51 5.67 -10.85
N PHE A 10 -4.24 6.87 -10.34
CA PHE A 10 -5.00 7.43 -9.24
C PHE A 10 -5.17 8.93 -9.46
N MET A 11 -6.41 9.38 -9.61
CA MET A 11 -6.71 10.76 -9.97
C MET A 11 -5.97 11.11 -11.27
N GLU A 12 -5.22 12.21 -11.30
CA GLU A 12 -4.40 12.64 -12.45
C GLU A 12 -3.00 12.06 -12.40
N TYR A 13 -2.72 11.23 -11.41
CA TYR A 13 -1.38 10.75 -11.11
C TYR A 13 -1.35 9.24 -11.12
N ARG A 14 -0.32 8.66 -10.52
CA ARG A 14 -0.16 7.23 -10.40
C ARG A 14 0.44 6.88 -9.05
N THR A 15 0.04 5.74 -8.52
CA THR A 15 0.52 5.22 -7.25
C THR A 15 1.43 4.03 -7.53
N TYR A 16 2.66 4.13 -7.06
CA TYR A 16 3.61 3.03 -7.16
C TYR A 16 3.27 1.93 -6.16
N TYR A 17 3.31 0.68 -6.62
CA TYR A 17 3.11 -0.46 -5.73
C TYR A 17 4.15 -1.54 -5.99
N ARG A 18 4.34 -2.41 -4.99
CA ARG A 18 5.31 -3.48 -5.02
C ARG A 18 4.70 -4.71 -4.38
N ILE A 19 4.76 -5.83 -5.09
CA ILE A 19 4.24 -7.12 -4.61
C ILE A 19 5.40 -8.09 -4.50
N VAL A 20 5.62 -8.63 -3.30
CA VAL A 20 6.69 -9.60 -3.07
C VAL A 20 6.07 -10.96 -2.81
N GLY A 21 6.56 -11.97 -3.54
CA GLY A 21 6.14 -13.35 -3.39
C GLY A 21 4.95 -13.72 -4.25
N GLU A 22 4.62 -15.01 -4.21
CA GLU A 22 3.46 -15.55 -4.92
C GLU A 22 2.46 -16.08 -3.91
N GLN A 23 1.19 -15.98 -4.21
CA GLN A 23 0.15 -16.54 -3.36
C GLN A 23 0.04 -18.04 -3.63
N LYS A 24 0.75 -18.82 -2.84
CA LYS A 24 0.78 -20.27 -3.00
C LYS A 24 -0.33 -20.98 -2.22
N ASP A 25 -0.91 -20.29 -1.25
CA ASP A 25 -1.99 -20.83 -0.43
C ASP A 25 -3.11 -19.80 -0.38
N ALA A 26 -4.23 -20.12 -1.04
CA ALA A 26 -5.37 -19.20 -1.12
C ALA A 26 -5.97 -18.87 0.25
N ARG A 27 -5.67 -19.68 1.29
CA ARG A 27 -6.14 -19.41 2.65
C ARG A 27 -5.31 -18.33 3.34
N LYS A 28 -4.16 -17.96 2.77
CA LYS A 28 -3.29 -16.92 3.32
C LYS A 28 -3.52 -15.61 2.61
N ALA A 29 -4.33 -14.74 3.22
CA ALA A 29 -4.58 -13.43 2.66
C ALA A 29 -3.28 -12.63 2.59
N PRO A 30 -3.10 -11.79 1.56
CA PRO A 30 -1.90 -10.96 1.44
C PRO A 30 -1.77 -9.97 2.61
N LEU A 31 -0.54 -9.58 2.92
CA LEU A 31 -0.26 -8.54 3.88
C LEU A 31 -0.10 -7.22 3.12
N LEU A 32 -0.96 -6.26 3.40
CA LEU A 32 -0.90 -4.92 2.80
C LEU A 32 -0.28 -3.96 3.81
N CYS A 33 0.85 -3.36 3.44
CA CYS A 33 1.65 -2.53 4.33
C CYS A 33 1.45 -1.05 4.03
N LEU A 34 1.12 -0.28 5.07
CA LEU A 34 0.91 1.16 4.98
C LEU A 34 2.04 1.87 5.69
N HIS A 35 2.88 2.58 4.93
CA HIS A 35 4.05 3.26 5.50
C HIS A 35 3.64 4.47 6.33
N GLY A 36 4.57 4.94 7.15
CA GLY A 36 4.37 6.11 8.00
C GLY A 36 4.48 7.42 7.22
N GLY A 37 4.46 8.50 7.93
CA GLY A 37 4.49 9.84 7.39
C GLY A 37 3.29 10.62 7.86
N PRO A 38 2.59 11.35 6.98
CA PRO A 38 2.76 11.40 5.52
C PRO A 38 4.12 11.96 5.11
N GLY A 39 4.57 11.57 3.92
CA GLY A 39 5.85 12.03 3.40
C GLY A 39 6.97 11.01 3.44
N SER A 40 6.74 9.85 4.07
CA SER A 40 7.67 8.73 4.04
C SER A 40 7.42 7.88 2.79
N THR A 41 8.00 6.70 2.72
CA THR A 41 7.82 5.79 1.59
C THR A 41 7.78 4.34 2.09
N HIS A 42 7.55 3.40 1.18
CA HIS A 42 7.53 1.98 1.50
C HIS A 42 8.92 1.41 1.85
N ASN A 43 10.00 2.12 1.52
CA ASN A 43 11.34 1.52 1.50
C ASN A 43 11.74 0.84 2.81
N TYR A 44 11.48 1.47 3.96
CA TYR A 44 11.84 0.89 5.24
C TYR A 44 11.00 -0.34 5.60
N MET A 45 9.90 -0.56 4.90
CA MET A 45 9.05 -1.72 5.13
C MET A 45 9.50 -2.94 4.35
N GLU A 46 10.54 -2.82 3.52
CA GLU A 46 11.06 -3.94 2.74
C GLU A 46 11.63 -5.05 3.62
N ILE A 47 11.96 -4.74 4.87
CA ILE A 47 12.38 -5.75 5.84
C ILE A 47 11.29 -6.81 6.04
N LEU A 48 10.03 -6.47 5.74
CA LEU A 48 8.90 -7.38 5.88
C LEU A 48 8.79 -8.36 4.71
N ASP A 49 9.62 -8.20 3.67
CA ASP A 49 9.58 -9.06 2.49
C ASP A 49 9.76 -10.54 2.83
N ARG A 50 10.46 -10.83 3.91
CA ARG A 50 10.70 -12.21 4.34
C ARG A 50 9.43 -12.95 4.72
N ILE A 51 8.35 -12.23 5.00
CA ILE A 51 7.05 -12.84 5.26
C ILE A 51 6.55 -13.58 4.02
N ALA A 52 7.00 -13.17 2.83
CA ALA A 52 6.62 -13.84 1.59
C ALA A 52 7.15 -15.30 1.53
N ASP A 53 8.18 -15.62 2.30
CA ASP A 53 8.71 -16.98 2.38
C ASP A 53 7.69 -17.96 2.97
N THR A 54 6.67 -17.46 3.64
CA THR A 54 5.61 -18.30 4.24
C THR A 54 4.50 -18.62 3.24
N GLY A 55 4.61 -18.16 1.99
CA GLY A 55 3.56 -18.33 0.98
C GLY A 55 2.52 -17.22 0.98
N ARG A 56 2.74 -16.16 1.75
CA ARG A 56 1.86 -14.99 1.83
C ARG A 56 2.49 -13.83 1.06
N GLN A 57 1.76 -13.24 0.14
CA GLN A 57 2.24 -12.05 -0.57
C GLN A 57 2.37 -10.87 0.38
N VAL A 58 3.40 -10.06 0.17
CA VAL A 58 3.60 -8.81 0.90
C VAL A 58 3.47 -7.69 -0.11
N ILE A 59 2.48 -6.83 0.08
CA ILE A 59 2.16 -5.74 -0.84
C ILE A 59 2.40 -4.43 -0.13
N SER A 60 3.15 -3.55 -0.76
CA SER A 60 3.38 -2.20 -0.27
C SER A 60 3.22 -1.21 -1.42
N TYR A 61 2.95 0.03 -1.10
CA TYR A 61 2.84 1.08 -2.10
C TYR A 61 3.28 2.39 -1.49
N ASP A 62 3.73 3.31 -2.34
CA ASP A 62 4.03 4.67 -1.92
C ASP A 62 2.74 5.48 -2.02
N GLN A 63 2.28 6.00 -0.87
CA GLN A 63 1.05 6.79 -0.83
C GLN A 63 1.22 8.04 -1.71
N ILE A 64 0.11 8.47 -2.32
CA ILE A 64 0.16 9.59 -3.27
C ILE A 64 0.84 10.80 -2.64
N GLY A 65 1.75 11.42 -3.39
CA GLY A 65 2.57 12.52 -2.90
C GLY A 65 3.86 12.08 -2.22
N CYS A 66 4.11 10.76 -2.12
CA CYS A 66 5.28 10.19 -1.44
C CYS A 66 6.09 9.34 -2.40
N GLY A 67 7.42 9.38 -2.26
CA GLY A 67 8.31 8.51 -3.00
C GLY A 67 8.05 8.47 -4.50
N GLU A 68 7.82 7.26 -5.01
CA GLU A 68 7.59 7.03 -6.44
C GLU A 68 6.17 7.40 -6.89
N SER A 69 5.29 7.81 -5.96
CA SER A 69 3.92 8.24 -6.26
C SER A 69 3.85 9.76 -6.26
N PHE A 70 4.56 10.35 -7.19
CA PHE A 70 4.82 11.80 -7.24
C PHE A 70 3.57 12.62 -7.58
N ALA A 71 3.37 13.72 -6.86
CA ALA A 71 2.25 14.65 -7.07
C ALA A 71 2.65 16.05 -6.63
N GLU A 72 3.64 16.63 -7.32
CA GLU A 72 4.23 17.92 -6.96
C GLU A 72 3.21 19.06 -7.04
N GLY A 73 3.28 19.95 -6.07
CA GLY A 73 2.46 21.14 -6.06
C GLY A 73 1.01 20.94 -5.68
N ARG A 74 0.66 19.74 -5.23
CA ARG A 74 -0.73 19.39 -4.92
C ARG A 74 -0.95 19.23 -3.42
N GLY A 75 -0.69 20.30 -2.67
CA GLY A 75 -0.96 20.30 -1.22
C GLY A 75 -2.41 20.03 -0.88
N ASP A 76 -3.33 20.28 -1.80
CA ASP A 76 -4.74 20.00 -1.63
C ASP A 76 -5.04 18.50 -1.50
N LEU A 77 -4.12 17.63 -1.94
CA LEU A 77 -4.27 16.19 -1.82
C LEU A 77 -3.88 15.66 -0.45
N TRP A 78 -3.26 16.49 0.39
CA TRP A 78 -2.79 16.06 1.70
C TRP A 78 -3.94 16.06 2.72
N LYS A 79 -4.93 15.22 2.47
CA LYS A 79 -6.10 15.02 3.32
C LYS A 79 -6.29 13.53 3.56
N ALA A 80 -6.76 13.19 4.77
CA ALA A 80 -6.99 11.78 5.11
C ALA A 80 -7.88 11.09 4.08
N GLN A 81 -8.91 11.77 3.60
CA GLN A 81 -9.84 11.17 2.63
C GLN A 81 -9.14 10.78 1.33
N THR A 82 -8.15 11.54 0.89
CA THR A 82 -7.38 11.21 -0.31
C THR A 82 -6.69 9.86 -0.16
N TRP A 83 -6.02 9.65 0.97
CA TRP A 83 -5.30 8.40 1.23
C TRP A 83 -6.23 7.22 1.50
N ILE A 84 -7.42 7.49 2.09
CA ILE A 84 -8.45 6.46 2.27
C ILE A 84 -8.95 6.00 0.91
N ASN A 85 -9.23 6.94 0.01
CA ASN A 85 -9.69 6.63 -1.34
C ASN A 85 -8.64 5.85 -2.12
N GLU A 86 -7.36 6.21 -1.96
CA GLU A 86 -6.27 5.51 -2.60
C GLU A 86 -6.17 4.07 -2.10
N LEU A 87 -6.31 3.86 -0.80
CA LEU A 87 -6.29 2.51 -0.22
C LEU A 87 -7.45 1.67 -0.76
N LYS A 88 -8.63 2.23 -0.85
CA LYS A 88 -9.77 1.54 -1.44
C LYS A 88 -9.47 1.15 -2.88
N GLN A 89 -8.86 2.04 -3.64
CA GLN A 89 -8.57 1.81 -5.04
C GLN A 89 -7.47 0.79 -5.24
N ILE A 90 -6.43 0.77 -4.39
CA ILE A 90 -5.35 -0.23 -4.48
C ILE A 90 -5.92 -1.63 -4.26
N ARG A 91 -6.83 -1.79 -3.31
CA ARG A 91 -7.48 -3.08 -3.07
C ARG A 91 -8.29 -3.53 -4.28
N SER A 92 -9.02 -2.61 -4.89
CA SER A 92 -9.82 -2.90 -6.07
C SER A 92 -8.92 -3.19 -7.29
N TYR A 93 -7.91 -2.38 -7.49
CA TYR A 93 -7.02 -2.49 -8.65
C TYR A 93 -6.24 -3.80 -8.65
N LEU A 94 -5.79 -4.24 -7.48
CA LEU A 94 -5.02 -5.48 -7.34
C LEU A 94 -5.91 -6.68 -7.00
N HIS A 95 -7.22 -6.51 -6.99
CA HIS A 95 -8.20 -7.58 -6.71
C HIS A 95 -7.97 -8.24 -5.35
N LEU A 96 -7.79 -7.42 -4.32
CA LEU A 96 -7.50 -7.90 -2.96
C LEU A 96 -8.80 -7.96 -2.15
N ASP A 97 -9.50 -9.09 -2.22
CA ASP A 97 -10.77 -9.28 -1.49
C ASP A 97 -10.56 -9.29 0.01
N GLN A 98 -9.56 -10.03 0.47
CA GLN A 98 -9.21 -10.11 1.89
C GLN A 98 -7.73 -9.82 2.05
N VAL A 99 -7.38 -8.98 3.02
CA VAL A 99 -6.00 -8.64 3.32
C VAL A 99 -5.83 -8.51 4.82
N HIS A 100 -4.59 -8.72 5.27
CA HIS A 100 -4.16 -8.25 6.58
C HIS A 100 -3.52 -6.89 6.34
N ILE A 101 -3.79 -5.93 7.21
CA ILE A 101 -3.24 -4.59 7.07
C ILE A 101 -2.26 -4.35 8.21
N LEU A 102 -1.05 -3.95 7.85
CA LEU A 102 -0.03 -3.53 8.81
C LEU A 102 0.26 -2.06 8.56
N GLY A 103 -0.02 -1.22 9.54
CA GLY A 103 0.25 0.21 9.43
C GLY A 103 1.26 0.63 10.49
N GLN A 104 2.21 1.48 10.10
CA GLN A 104 3.24 1.99 11.00
C GLN A 104 3.06 3.50 11.13
N SER A 105 2.95 3.99 12.37
CA SER A 105 2.77 5.41 12.65
C SER A 105 1.53 5.96 11.93
N TRP A 106 1.69 6.92 11.01
CA TRP A 106 0.57 7.43 10.20
C TRP A 106 -0.16 6.30 9.46
N GLY A 107 0.58 5.30 8.97
CA GLY A 107 -0.04 4.14 8.31
C GLY A 107 -1.01 3.42 9.22
N GLY A 108 -0.71 3.36 10.53
CA GLY A 108 -1.62 2.78 11.51
C GLY A 108 -2.89 3.61 11.66
N MET A 109 -2.76 4.93 11.68
CA MET A 109 -3.92 5.83 11.74
C MET A 109 -4.77 5.71 10.48
N LEU A 110 -4.12 5.60 9.32
CA LEU A 110 -4.81 5.40 8.05
C LEU A 110 -5.59 4.09 8.05
N ALA A 111 -4.98 3.02 8.56
CA ALA A 111 -5.64 1.72 8.64
C ALA A 111 -6.91 1.80 9.50
N ILE A 112 -6.83 2.44 10.66
CA ILE A 112 -7.97 2.58 11.56
C ILE A 112 -9.07 3.40 10.88
N GLN A 113 -8.71 4.51 10.28
CA GLN A 113 -9.67 5.38 9.62
C GLN A 113 -10.36 4.66 8.46
N TYR A 114 -9.60 3.88 7.70
CA TYR A 114 -10.13 3.07 6.61
C TYR A 114 -11.14 2.03 7.11
N MET A 115 -10.85 1.39 8.23
CA MET A 115 -11.71 0.33 8.78
C MET A 115 -13.05 0.87 9.30
N ILE A 116 -13.10 2.14 9.68
CA ILE A 116 -14.31 2.78 10.19
C ILE A 116 -15.29 3.12 9.05
N GLU A 117 -14.79 3.34 7.86
CA GLU A 117 -15.62 3.73 6.71
C GLU A 117 -16.18 2.59 5.90
#